data_44a06c2e5c96b41166cba1f9a7aa9790
#
_entry.id   44a06c2e5c96b41166cba1f9a7aa9790
#
_cell.length_a   1.000
_cell.length_b   1.000
_cell.length_c   1.000
_cell.angle_alpha   90.00
_cell.angle_beta   90.00
_cell.angle_gamma   90.00
#
_symmetry.space_group_name_H-M   'P 1'
#
loop_
_entity.id
_entity.type
_entity.pdbx_description
1 polymer ?
#
loop_
_entity_poly.entity_id
_entity_poly.type
_entity_poly.pdbx_seq_one_letter_code
_entity_poly.pdbx_strand_id
1 'polypeptide(L)'
;FKSRYFEDYNIGDIIKHSVPRSITDGDVAIYLSTTGSRFALNYSKEFSKKIGYEKQPVDDILLFHMVFGRTVPDLSLNAIANLGYAGVKFVKPVYIGDTVSSKSKIVGVKQNSNGKTGTVYVESTGRNQHGDVVLTYYRWLMMRKRKEGIIDSFEDKIPDLPKFVNHRDFFIPENLKLFSEVFSRMHKLEWQYNSINVYV
;
A
#
# COMPACT_ATOMS: atom_id res chain seq x y z
N PHE A 1 -6.42 -2.60 21.82
CA PHE A 1 -6.79 -3.16 20.51
C PHE A 1 -8.09 -3.94 20.63
N LYS A 2 -9.09 -3.65 19.81
CA LYS A 2 -10.33 -4.43 19.75
C LYS A 2 -10.20 -5.44 18.63
N SER A 3 -10.10 -6.71 18.98
CA SER A 3 -10.13 -7.82 18.03
C SER A 3 -11.53 -7.88 17.38
N ARG A 4 -11.60 -7.62 16.06
CA ARG A 4 -12.86 -7.59 15.31
C ARG A 4 -13.11 -8.93 14.62
N TYR A 5 -14.39 -9.32 14.58
CA TYR A 5 -14.93 -10.40 13.78
C TYR A 5 -15.76 -9.83 12.63
N PHE A 6 -16.24 -10.67 11.71
CA PHE A 6 -17.01 -10.22 10.55
C PHE A 6 -18.19 -9.32 10.92
N GLU A 7 -18.91 -9.65 11.98
CA GLU A 7 -20.11 -8.96 12.45
C GLU A 7 -19.83 -7.56 13.04
N ASP A 8 -18.57 -7.25 13.31
CA ASP A 8 -18.18 -5.96 13.90
C ASP A 8 -17.89 -4.88 12.82
N TYR A 9 -18.09 -5.20 11.54
CA TYR A 9 -17.84 -4.27 10.43
C TYR A 9 -19.12 -3.72 9.84
N ASN A 10 -19.31 -2.40 9.91
CA ASN A 10 -20.41 -1.70 9.26
C ASN A 10 -19.88 -0.86 8.11
N ILE A 11 -20.61 -0.85 6.99
CA ILE A 11 -20.25 0.00 5.85
C ILE A 11 -20.28 1.46 6.26
N GLY A 12 -19.24 2.18 5.91
CA GLY A 12 -19.06 3.59 6.27
C GLY A 12 -18.21 3.80 7.53
N ASP A 13 -18.00 2.78 8.37
CA ASP A 13 -17.14 2.89 9.54
C ASP A 13 -15.72 3.32 9.15
N ILE A 14 -15.17 4.25 9.93
CA ILE A 14 -13.80 4.75 9.77
C ILE A 14 -12.97 4.31 10.97
N ILE A 15 -11.91 3.56 10.68
CA ILE A 15 -10.94 3.12 11.68
C ILE A 15 -9.68 3.96 11.50
N LYS A 16 -9.36 4.77 12.52
CA LYS A 16 -8.08 5.47 12.61
C LYS A 16 -7.07 4.55 13.29
N HIS A 17 -6.00 4.23 12.59
CA HIS A 17 -4.96 3.33 13.12
C HIS A 17 -3.95 4.13 13.94
N SER A 18 -3.71 3.68 15.16
CA SER A 18 -2.68 4.25 16.01
C SER A 18 -1.37 3.49 15.80
N VAL A 19 -0.25 3.99 15.98
CA VAL A 19 0.33 5.29 16.22
C VAL A 19 1.01 5.71 14.89
N PRO A 20 1.06 6.98 14.50
CA PRO A 20 1.87 7.43 13.38
C PRO A 20 3.32 6.98 13.54
N ARG A 21 4.00 6.66 12.45
CA ARG A 21 5.37 6.19 12.46
C ARG A 21 6.27 7.07 11.59
N SER A 22 7.38 7.54 12.17
CA SER A 22 8.42 8.22 11.41
C SER A 22 9.30 7.21 10.65
N ILE A 23 9.67 7.58 9.44
CA ILE A 23 10.54 6.80 8.58
C ILE A 23 11.98 7.18 8.90
N THR A 24 12.81 6.20 9.18
CA THR A 24 14.21 6.40 9.55
C THR A 24 15.16 5.90 8.46
N ASP A 25 16.42 6.37 8.50
CA ASP A 25 17.49 5.81 7.65
C ASP A 25 17.64 4.30 7.85
N GLY A 26 17.46 3.82 9.08
CA GLY A 26 17.52 2.40 9.41
C GLY A 26 16.45 1.58 8.69
N ASP A 27 15.22 2.09 8.61
CA ASP A 27 14.13 1.43 7.88
C ASP A 27 14.48 1.26 6.40
N VAL A 28 14.99 2.32 5.78
CA VAL A 28 15.37 2.32 4.37
C VAL A 28 16.57 1.40 4.13
N ALA A 29 17.61 1.49 4.95
CA ALA A 29 18.81 0.67 4.81
C ALA A 29 18.50 -0.83 4.94
N ILE A 30 17.71 -1.23 5.93
CA ILE A 30 17.29 -2.62 6.14
C ILE A 30 16.43 -3.09 4.96
N TYR A 31 15.47 -2.27 4.52
CA TYR A 31 14.60 -2.63 3.42
C TYR A 31 15.37 -2.85 2.12
N LEU A 32 16.22 -1.90 1.72
CA LEU A 32 17.03 -2.00 0.49
C LEU A 32 17.97 -3.21 0.53
N SER A 33 18.59 -3.48 1.67
CA SER A 33 19.51 -4.60 1.84
C SER A 33 18.80 -5.95 1.80
N THR A 34 17.63 -6.04 2.43
CA THR A 34 16.85 -7.29 2.54
C THR A 34 16.16 -7.65 1.24
N THR A 35 15.61 -6.66 0.55
CA THR A 35 14.87 -6.87 -0.71
C THR A 35 15.77 -6.89 -1.93
N GLY A 36 17.00 -6.40 -1.82
CA GLY A 36 17.90 -6.23 -2.96
C GLY A 36 17.40 -5.20 -3.97
N SER A 37 16.57 -4.22 -3.55
CA SER A 37 16.03 -3.18 -4.42
C SER A 37 17.15 -2.45 -5.18
N ARG A 38 17.04 -2.41 -6.50
CA ARG A 38 18.02 -1.80 -7.42
C ARG A 38 17.47 -0.60 -8.18
N PHE A 39 16.30 -0.13 -7.82
CA PHE A 39 15.70 1.01 -8.49
C PHE A 39 16.44 2.30 -8.10
N ALA A 40 17.17 2.88 -9.06
CA ALA A 40 18.11 3.99 -8.83
C ALA A 40 17.48 5.18 -8.09
N LEU A 41 16.18 5.42 -8.27
CA LEU A 41 15.44 6.46 -7.57
C LEU A 41 15.54 6.32 -6.03
N ASN A 42 15.55 5.09 -5.53
CA ASN A 42 15.47 4.82 -4.09
C ASN A 42 16.84 4.63 -3.42
N TYR A 43 17.94 4.58 -4.18
CA TYR A 43 19.27 4.41 -3.58
C TYR A 43 20.31 5.44 -4.04
N SER A 44 20.00 6.28 -5.06
CA SER A 44 20.91 7.30 -5.53
C SER A 44 20.35 8.70 -5.32
N LYS A 45 20.90 9.43 -4.34
CA LYS A 45 20.52 10.82 -4.04
C LYS A 45 20.74 11.74 -5.24
N GLU A 46 21.86 11.56 -5.95
CA GLU A 46 22.19 12.35 -7.12
C GLU A 46 21.24 12.11 -8.28
N PHE A 47 20.86 10.83 -8.51
CA PHE A 47 19.89 10.48 -9.53
C PHE A 47 18.53 11.11 -9.22
N SER A 48 18.03 10.95 -7.99
CA SER A 48 16.73 11.48 -7.57
C SER A 48 16.63 12.99 -7.78
N LYS A 49 17.67 13.74 -7.38
CA LYS A 49 17.74 15.19 -7.60
C LYS A 49 17.75 15.56 -9.07
N LYS A 50 18.53 14.85 -9.89
CA LYS A 50 18.64 15.12 -11.34
C LYS A 50 17.31 14.98 -12.05
N ILE A 51 16.46 14.04 -11.64
CA ILE A 51 15.14 13.82 -12.26
C ILE A 51 14.03 14.69 -11.65
N GLY A 52 14.35 15.55 -10.66
CA GLY A 52 13.42 16.56 -10.14
C GLY A 52 12.78 16.27 -8.79
N TYR A 53 13.29 15.28 -8.05
CA TYR A 53 12.87 15.11 -6.65
C TYR A 53 13.65 16.04 -5.72
N GLU A 54 12.99 16.56 -4.71
CA GLU A 54 13.63 17.38 -3.66
C GLU A 54 14.74 16.61 -2.93
N LYS A 55 14.47 15.38 -2.59
CA LYS A 55 15.37 14.45 -1.92
C LYS A 55 15.19 13.05 -2.52
N GLN A 56 16.03 12.12 -2.12
CA GLN A 56 15.82 10.70 -2.44
C GLN A 56 14.52 10.23 -1.78
N PRO A 57 13.49 9.80 -2.55
CA PRO A 57 12.27 9.29 -1.98
C PRO A 57 12.47 7.91 -1.37
N VAL A 58 11.63 7.59 -0.41
CA VAL A 58 11.51 6.25 0.15
C VAL A 58 10.90 5.32 -0.90
N ASP A 59 11.31 4.06 -0.91
CA ASP A 59 10.70 3.05 -1.78
C ASP A 59 9.20 2.94 -1.51
N ASP A 60 8.40 2.99 -2.57
CA ASP A 60 6.94 2.99 -2.49
C ASP A 60 6.40 1.73 -1.79
N ILE A 61 7.05 0.59 -1.98
CA ILE A 61 6.63 -0.65 -1.33
C ILE A 61 6.99 -0.64 0.15
N LEU A 62 8.10 0.00 0.55
CA LEU A 62 8.38 0.22 1.96
C LEU A 62 7.30 1.12 2.61
N LEU A 63 6.91 2.21 1.94
CA LEU A 63 5.80 3.05 2.37
C LEU A 63 4.51 2.23 2.51
N PHE A 64 4.20 1.40 1.51
CA PHE A 64 3.05 0.50 1.57
C PHE A 64 3.10 -0.40 2.81
N HIS A 65 4.22 -1.05 3.07
CA HIS A 65 4.38 -1.92 4.25
C HIS A 65 4.20 -1.16 5.56
N MET A 66 4.69 0.07 5.66
CA MET A 66 4.52 0.89 6.86
C MET A 66 3.07 1.28 7.10
N VAL A 67 2.36 1.74 6.07
CA VAL A 67 0.94 2.10 6.15
C VAL A 67 0.08 0.87 6.40
N PHE A 68 0.31 -0.21 5.65
CA PHE A 68 -0.41 -1.48 5.77
C PHE A 68 -0.23 -2.10 7.16
N GLY A 69 1.01 -2.19 7.65
CA GLY A 69 1.31 -2.81 8.93
C GLY A 69 0.56 -2.16 10.11
N ARG A 70 0.27 -0.86 10.02
CA ARG A 70 -0.53 -0.15 11.03
C ARG A 70 -2.00 -0.57 11.06
N THR A 71 -2.51 -1.09 9.94
CA THR A 71 -3.91 -1.51 9.87
C THR A 71 -4.15 -2.89 10.47
N VAL A 72 -3.11 -3.72 10.58
CA VAL A 72 -3.26 -5.14 10.98
C VAL A 72 -3.84 -5.32 12.37
N PRO A 73 -3.35 -4.65 13.44
CA PRO A 73 -3.86 -4.88 14.79
C PRO A 73 -5.34 -4.51 14.96
N ASP A 74 -5.80 -3.47 14.26
CA ASP A 74 -7.16 -2.94 14.43
C ASP A 74 -8.16 -3.53 13.43
N LEU A 75 -7.67 -3.94 12.26
CA LEU A 75 -8.53 -4.30 11.15
C LEU A 75 -8.51 -5.79 10.83
N SER A 76 -7.37 -6.46 10.97
CA SER A 76 -7.22 -7.81 10.39
C SER A 76 -6.65 -8.86 11.32
N LEU A 77 -6.69 -8.63 12.64
CA LEU A 77 -6.12 -9.58 13.61
C LEU A 77 -6.79 -10.97 13.55
N ASN A 78 -8.09 -11.02 13.29
CA ASN A 78 -8.86 -12.26 13.10
C ASN A 78 -9.08 -12.62 11.63
N ALA A 79 -8.37 -12.00 10.70
CA ALA A 79 -8.43 -12.39 9.31
C ALA A 79 -7.80 -13.77 9.10
N ILE A 80 -8.46 -14.58 8.29
CA ILE A 80 -7.93 -15.88 7.87
C ILE A 80 -6.98 -15.70 6.71
N ALA A 81 -7.35 -14.78 5.79
CA ALA A 81 -6.57 -14.49 4.58
C ALA A 81 -6.78 -13.04 4.13
N ASN A 82 -5.74 -12.49 3.52
CA ASN A 82 -5.83 -11.30 2.70
C ASN A 82 -6.07 -11.75 1.26
N LEU A 83 -7.21 -11.40 0.68
CA LEU A 83 -7.67 -11.98 -0.59
C LEU A 83 -7.21 -11.20 -1.81
N GLY A 84 -6.90 -9.91 -1.63
CA GLY A 84 -6.40 -9.11 -2.74
C GLY A 84 -6.36 -7.61 -2.48
N TYR A 85 -5.84 -6.90 -3.49
CA TYR A 85 -5.69 -5.45 -3.53
C TYR A 85 -6.17 -4.90 -4.86
N ALA A 86 -6.66 -3.65 -4.86
CA ALA A 86 -7.00 -2.91 -6.06
C ALA A 86 -6.70 -1.42 -5.88
N GLY A 87 -6.45 -0.72 -6.99
CA GLY A 87 -6.32 0.74 -7.00
C GLY A 87 -5.22 1.28 -6.09
N VAL A 88 -4.09 0.57 -5.99
CA VAL A 88 -2.94 1.04 -5.19
C VAL A 88 -2.32 2.24 -5.89
N LYS A 89 -2.32 3.40 -5.22
CA LYS A 89 -1.84 4.68 -5.76
C LYS A 89 -0.87 5.32 -4.78
N PHE A 90 0.36 5.55 -5.24
CA PHE A 90 1.37 6.36 -4.56
C PHE A 90 1.25 7.80 -5.07
N VAL A 91 0.60 8.66 -4.27
CA VAL A 91 0.12 9.98 -4.72
C VAL A 91 1.20 11.04 -4.62
N LYS A 92 2.03 10.97 -3.57
CA LYS A 92 3.14 11.90 -3.32
C LYS A 92 4.35 11.12 -2.83
N PRO A 93 5.57 11.54 -3.20
CA PRO A 93 6.79 10.98 -2.65
C PRO A 93 6.86 11.21 -1.14
N VAL A 94 7.45 10.26 -0.43
CA VAL A 94 7.69 10.30 1.00
C VAL A 94 9.20 10.20 1.23
N TYR A 95 9.70 10.89 2.23
CA TYR A 95 11.12 11.02 2.49
C TYR A 95 11.48 10.51 3.90
N ILE A 96 12.75 10.19 4.10
CA ILE A 96 13.29 9.92 5.44
C ILE A 96 13.02 11.14 6.34
N GLY A 97 12.51 10.89 7.53
CA GLY A 97 12.05 11.90 8.48
C GLY A 97 10.54 12.18 8.44
N ASP A 98 9.86 11.81 7.36
CA ASP A 98 8.40 11.91 7.32
C ASP A 98 7.74 10.96 8.32
N THR A 99 6.60 11.40 8.86
CA THR A 99 5.78 10.60 9.77
C THR A 99 4.48 10.21 9.08
N VAL A 100 4.26 8.91 8.89
CA VAL A 100 3.09 8.40 8.21
C VAL A 100 2.04 7.87 9.18
N SER A 101 0.79 8.20 8.91
CA SER A 101 -0.40 7.71 9.60
C SER A 101 -1.30 6.97 8.62
N SER A 102 -2.19 6.12 9.13
CA SER A 102 -3.17 5.43 8.28
C SER A 102 -4.57 5.44 8.87
N LYS A 103 -5.55 5.43 7.99
CA LYS A 103 -6.96 5.19 8.31
C LYS A 103 -7.58 4.26 7.27
N SER A 104 -8.60 3.52 7.69
CA SER A 104 -9.35 2.63 6.82
C SER A 104 -10.83 2.91 6.92
N LYS A 105 -11.53 2.85 5.78
CA LYS A 105 -12.99 2.95 5.67
C LYS A 105 -13.54 1.61 5.19
N ILE A 106 -14.56 1.11 5.85
CA ILE A 106 -15.27 -0.09 5.42
C ILE A 106 -16.16 0.28 4.24
N VAL A 107 -15.93 -0.31 3.07
CA VAL A 107 -16.63 0.03 1.82
C VAL A 107 -17.53 -1.09 1.33
N GLY A 108 -17.42 -2.28 1.91
CA GLY A 108 -18.28 -3.40 1.58
C GLY A 108 -18.12 -4.58 2.52
N VAL A 109 -19.13 -5.41 2.57
CA VAL A 109 -19.17 -6.66 3.36
C VAL A 109 -19.95 -7.72 2.57
N LYS A 110 -19.53 -8.98 2.68
CA LYS A 110 -20.19 -10.11 2.03
C LYS A 110 -20.09 -11.34 2.91
N GLN A 111 -21.19 -12.04 3.15
CA GLN A 111 -21.15 -13.34 3.76
C GLN A 111 -20.59 -14.39 2.80
N ASN A 112 -19.74 -15.27 3.29
CA ASN A 112 -19.29 -16.42 2.53
C ASN A 112 -20.22 -17.61 2.74
N SER A 113 -20.46 -18.39 1.69
CA SER A 113 -21.38 -19.54 1.70
C SER A 113 -21.05 -20.63 2.71
N ASN A 114 -19.80 -20.65 3.21
CA ASN A 114 -19.37 -21.63 4.22
C ASN A 114 -19.97 -21.38 5.63
N GLY A 115 -20.66 -20.26 5.85
CA GLY A 115 -21.22 -19.89 7.14
C GLY A 115 -20.21 -19.55 8.24
N LYS A 116 -18.91 -19.74 8.02
CA LYS A 116 -17.85 -19.55 9.02
C LYS A 116 -17.09 -18.23 8.87
N THR A 117 -17.19 -17.64 7.68
CA THR A 117 -16.43 -16.45 7.33
C THR A 117 -17.29 -15.43 6.57
N GLY A 118 -16.78 -14.22 6.49
CA GLY A 118 -17.26 -13.21 5.56
C GLY A 118 -16.10 -12.44 4.97
N THR A 119 -16.34 -11.75 3.87
CA THR A 119 -15.37 -10.89 3.20
C THR A 119 -15.65 -9.44 3.56
N VAL A 120 -14.63 -8.73 4.00
CA VAL A 120 -14.68 -7.29 4.32
C VAL A 120 -13.83 -6.54 3.32
N TYR A 121 -14.41 -5.53 2.69
CA TYR A 121 -13.75 -4.64 1.73
C TYR A 121 -13.41 -3.31 2.38
N VAL A 122 -12.19 -2.87 2.21
CA VAL A 122 -11.64 -1.72 2.92
C VAL A 122 -10.90 -0.80 1.97
N GLU A 123 -11.16 0.48 2.06
CA GLU A 123 -10.36 1.55 1.47
C GLU A 123 -9.41 2.10 2.53
N SER A 124 -8.10 2.00 2.30
CA SER A 124 -7.08 2.50 3.23
C SER A 124 -6.35 3.71 2.65
N THR A 125 -6.07 4.69 3.50
CA THR A 125 -5.38 5.92 3.14
C THR A 125 -4.20 6.14 4.08
N GLY A 126 -3.00 6.30 3.51
CA GLY A 126 -1.80 6.77 4.20
C GLY A 126 -1.67 8.29 4.05
N ARG A 127 -1.26 8.99 5.12
CA ARG A 127 -1.01 10.43 5.12
C ARG A 127 0.32 10.74 5.79
N ASN A 128 1.00 11.79 5.33
CA ASN A 128 2.17 12.33 6.00
C ASN A 128 1.80 13.25 7.17
N GLN A 129 2.79 13.84 7.85
CA GLN A 129 2.62 14.76 8.97
C GLN A 129 1.90 16.06 8.61
N HIS A 130 1.87 16.43 7.34
CA HIS A 130 1.17 17.62 6.83
C HIS A 130 -0.29 17.35 6.47
N GLY A 131 -0.74 16.10 6.60
CA GLY A 131 -2.07 15.68 6.23
C GLY A 131 -2.24 15.34 4.75
N ASP A 132 -1.19 15.42 3.95
CA ASP A 132 -1.23 15.04 2.54
C ASP A 132 -1.44 13.54 2.39
N VAL A 133 -2.27 13.17 1.41
CA VAL A 133 -2.42 11.78 1.00
C VAL A 133 -1.17 11.35 0.26
N VAL A 134 -0.51 10.30 0.75
CA VAL A 134 0.69 9.72 0.14
C VAL A 134 0.44 8.36 -0.49
N LEU A 135 -0.54 7.62 0.03
CA LEU A 135 -0.91 6.29 -0.44
C LEU A 135 -2.42 6.07 -0.29
N THR A 136 -3.05 5.48 -1.29
CA THR A 136 -4.42 4.93 -1.19
C THR A 136 -4.46 3.54 -1.81
N TYR A 137 -5.29 2.65 -1.26
CA TYR A 137 -5.53 1.34 -1.84
C TYR A 137 -6.82 0.73 -1.30
N TYR A 138 -7.41 -0.16 -2.08
CA TYR A 138 -8.45 -1.08 -1.63
C TYR A 138 -7.84 -2.42 -1.32
N ARG A 139 -8.38 -3.10 -0.31
CA ARG A 139 -8.09 -4.52 -0.05
C ARG A 139 -9.33 -5.23 0.44
N TRP A 140 -9.37 -6.54 0.31
CA TRP A 140 -10.43 -7.35 0.90
C TRP A 140 -9.86 -8.55 1.63
N LEU A 141 -10.53 -8.88 2.73
CA LEU A 141 -10.07 -9.80 3.75
C LEU A 141 -11.13 -10.86 3.99
N MET A 142 -10.70 -12.10 4.19
CA MET A 142 -11.55 -13.15 4.74
C MET A 142 -11.50 -13.08 6.27
N MET A 143 -12.61 -12.67 6.87
CA MET A 143 -12.75 -12.52 8.32
C MET A 143 -13.50 -13.68 8.93
N ARG A 144 -13.07 -14.13 10.12
CA ARG A 144 -13.82 -15.11 10.91
C ARG A 144 -15.13 -14.50 11.38
N LYS A 145 -16.19 -15.31 11.42
CA LYS A 145 -17.41 -14.98 12.14
C LYS A 145 -17.25 -15.34 13.62
N ARG A 146 -17.94 -14.61 14.48
CA ARG A 146 -18.02 -14.89 15.93
C ARG A 146 -18.89 -16.11 16.18
N LYS A 147 -19.97 -16.24 15.43
CA LYS A 147 -20.86 -17.40 15.43
C LYS A 147 -20.95 -17.97 14.03
N GLU A 148 -20.83 -19.28 13.92
CA GLU A 148 -21.04 -19.97 12.65
C GLU A 148 -22.51 -19.92 12.24
N GLY A 149 -22.79 -19.91 10.97
CA GLY A 149 -24.12 -19.86 10.37
C GLY A 149 -24.28 -18.73 9.35
N ILE A 150 -25.32 -18.83 8.57
CA ILE A 150 -25.75 -17.77 7.65
C ILE A 150 -26.70 -16.83 8.40
N ILE A 151 -26.53 -15.54 8.23
CA ILE A 151 -27.41 -14.51 8.79
C ILE A 151 -28.38 -14.11 7.68
N ASP A 152 -29.62 -14.59 7.76
CA ASP A 152 -30.62 -14.42 6.70
C ASP A 152 -30.98 -12.94 6.42
N SER A 153 -30.93 -12.09 7.45
CA SER A 153 -31.19 -10.66 7.36
C SER A 153 -29.98 -9.83 6.90
N PHE A 154 -28.84 -10.47 6.60
CA PHE A 154 -27.62 -9.76 6.20
C PHE A 154 -27.64 -9.47 4.69
N GLU A 155 -27.51 -8.20 4.33
CA GLU A 155 -27.41 -7.77 2.95
C GLU A 155 -25.94 -7.65 2.53
N ASP A 156 -25.55 -8.44 1.54
CA ASP A 156 -24.22 -8.37 0.93
C ASP A 156 -24.08 -7.07 0.14
N LYS A 157 -22.99 -6.35 0.35
CA LYS A 157 -22.62 -5.18 -0.45
C LYS A 157 -21.18 -5.26 -0.89
N ILE A 158 -20.99 -5.57 -2.16
CA ILE A 158 -19.68 -5.64 -2.79
C ILE A 158 -19.42 -4.29 -3.47
N PRO A 159 -18.32 -3.58 -3.15
CA PRO A 159 -18.01 -2.33 -3.81
C PRO A 159 -17.55 -2.56 -5.25
N ASP A 160 -17.79 -1.59 -6.12
CA ASP A 160 -17.13 -1.53 -7.42
C ASP A 160 -15.66 -1.13 -7.21
N LEU A 161 -14.77 -2.06 -7.46
CA LEU A 161 -13.34 -1.87 -7.27
C LEU A 161 -12.67 -1.39 -8.55
N PRO A 162 -11.71 -0.46 -8.48
CA PRO A 162 -11.00 0.01 -9.66
C PRO A 162 -10.23 -1.13 -10.32
N LYS A 163 -10.49 -1.34 -11.60
CA LYS A 163 -9.80 -2.35 -12.43
C LYS A 163 -8.43 -1.89 -12.89
N PHE A 164 -8.23 -0.57 -12.96
CA PHE A 164 -7.02 0.07 -13.45
C PHE A 164 -6.64 1.23 -12.53
N VAL A 165 -5.36 1.56 -12.52
CA VAL A 165 -4.84 2.80 -11.94
C VAL A 165 -4.39 3.70 -13.10
N ASN A 166 -4.85 4.96 -13.11
CA ASN A 166 -4.47 5.88 -14.16
C ASN A 166 -3.06 6.41 -13.88
N HIS A 167 -2.19 6.47 -14.91
CA HIS A 167 -0.85 7.04 -14.79
C HIS A 167 -0.84 8.50 -14.28
N ARG A 168 -1.94 9.26 -14.50
CA ARG A 168 -2.11 10.63 -13.97
C ARG A 168 -2.29 10.70 -12.46
N ASP A 169 -2.56 9.57 -11.82
CA ASP A 169 -2.72 9.49 -10.36
C ASP A 169 -1.39 9.34 -9.61
N PHE A 170 -0.27 9.26 -10.34
CA PHE A 170 1.07 9.16 -9.77
C PHE A 170 1.81 10.50 -9.82
N PHE A 171 2.74 10.68 -8.90
CA PHE A 171 3.69 11.77 -8.98
C PHE A 171 4.59 11.61 -10.21
N ILE A 172 4.67 12.65 -11.04
CA ILE A 172 5.55 12.69 -12.21
C ILE A 172 6.61 13.78 -11.97
N PRO A 173 7.90 13.43 -11.91
CA PRO A 173 8.96 14.44 -11.73
C PRO A 173 9.10 15.36 -12.95
N GLU A 174 9.52 16.59 -12.69
CA GLU A 174 9.61 17.65 -13.73
C GLU A 174 10.56 17.30 -14.88
N ASN A 175 11.64 16.59 -14.58
CA ASN A 175 12.69 16.27 -15.56
C ASN A 175 12.58 14.84 -16.12
N LEU A 176 11.36 14.45 -16.52
CA LEU A 176 11.10 13.10 -17.05
C LEU A 176 11.94 12.74 -18.29
N LYS A 177 12.37 13.75 -19.09
CA LYS A 177 13.27 13.54 -20.24
C LYS A 177 14.62 12.96 -19.80
N LEU A 178 15.16 13.45 -18.70
CA LEU A 178 16.41 12.92 -18.13
C LEU A 178 16.23 11.48 -17.64
N PHE A 179 15.07 11.16 -17.10
CA PHE A 179 14.71 9.81 -16.72
C PHE A 179 14.76 8.85 -17.92
N SER A 180 14.19 9.25 -19.04
CA SER A 180 14.20 8.44 -20.27
C SER A 180 15.60 8.22 -20.84
N GLU A 181 16.47 9.22 -20.77
CA GLU A 181 17.87 9.09 -21.19
C GLU A 181 18.69 8.17 -20.29
N VAL A 182 18.52 8.32 -18.97
CA VAL A 182 19.20 7.46 -17.99
C VAL A 182 18.65 6.04 -18.05
N PHE A 183 17.34 5.88 -18.18
CA PHE A 183 16.69 4.57 -18.33
C PHE A 183 17.16 3.87 -19.63
N SER A 184 17.27 4.60 -20.73
CA SER A 184 17.82 4.07 -21.99
C SER A 184 19.28 3.62 -21.85
N ARG A 185 20.10 4.36 -21.08
CA ARG A 185 21.49 3.96 -20.80
C ARG A 185 21.56 2.74 -19.87
N MET A 186 20.74 2.68 -18.84
CA MET A 186 20.65 1.53 -17.94
C MET A 186 20.16 0.31 -18.69
N HIS A 187 19.15 0.45 -19.56
CA HIS A 187 18.64 -0.63 -20.37
C HIS A 187 19.68 -1.17 -21.36
N LYS A 188 20.52 -0.30 -21.94
CA LYS A 188 21.65 -0.73 -22.76
C LYS A 188 22.71 -1.49 -21.94
N LEU A 189 22.98 -1.08 -20.70
CA LEU A 189 23.88 -1.78 -19.79
C LEU A 189 23.30 -3.14 -19.34
N GLU A 190 22.03 -3.20 -19.03
CA GLU A 190 21.34 -4.46 -18.69
C GLU A 190 21.35 -5.46 -19.85
N TRP A 191 21.20 -5.01 -21.09
CA TRP A 191 21.36 -5.89 -22.26
C TRP A 191 22.76 -6.44 -22.41
N GLN A 192 23.79 -5.73 -21.99
CA GLN A 192 25.16 -6.22 -22.00
C GLN A 192 25.46 -7.22 -20.85
N TYR A 193 24.66 -7.20 -19.78
CA TYR A 193 24.78 -8.09 -18.62
C TYR A 193 23.69 -9.17 -18.55
N ASN A 194 22.86 -9.30 -19.58
CA ASN A 194 21.69 -10.18 -19.60
C ASN A 194 22.00 -11.67 -19.83
N SER A 195 22.84 -12.23 -18.98
CA SER A 195 22.74 -13.64 -18.62
C SER A 195 22.10 -13.89 -17.24
N ILE A 196 21.61 -12.83 -16.59
CA ILE A 196 20.90 -12.94 -15.30
C ILE A 196 19.46 -12.54 -15.54
N ASN A 197 18.58 -13.52 -15.63
CA ASN A 197 17.13 -13.33 -15.66
C ASN A 197 16.67 -12.66 -14.35
N VAL A 198 16.30 -11.38 -14.41
CA VAL A 198 15.54 -10.73 -13.34
C VAL A 198 14.08 -10.71 -13.79
N TYR A 199 13.30 -11.60 -13.23
CA TYR A 199 11.83 -11.51 -13.32
C TYR A 199 11.35 -10.42 -12.37
N VAL A 200 10.63 -9.42 -12.92
CA VAL A 200 9.84 -8.44 -12.18
C VAL A 200 8.50 -9.04 -11.85
#